data_f53cfc7c6fe3c1f2e389de16901df40c
#
_entry.id   f53cfc7c6fe3c1f2e389de16901df40c
#
_cell.length_a   1.000
_cell.length_b   1.000
_cell.length_c   1.000
_cell.angle_alpha   90.00
_cell.angle_beta   90.00
_cell.angle_gamma   90.00
#
_symmetry.space_group_name_H-M   'P 1'
#
loop_
_entity.id
_entity.type
_entity.pdbx_description
1 polymer ?
#
loop_
_entity_poly.entity_id
_entity_poly.type
_entity_poly.pdbx_seq_one_letter_code
_entity_poly.pdbx_strand_id
1 'polypeptide(L)'
;DLHSFPTRRSSDLVERLQTPLVLDADGINAVAEHIDVLDTRRGRLTVLTPHDGEFLRLRQGKAIGPDREAAALAFARQHGCVLVLKGHRTITAFPDGETFENTTGNPGMAKGGSGDVLAGMILSLLGQGIPPKKAVPSAVWLHGAAGDLAAASFGEYGMTPSDLLQNIPAAIQGAMSFPVD
;
A
#
# COMPACT_ATOMS: atom_id res chain seq x y z
N ASP A 1 -27.68 10.35 16.79
CA ASP A 1 -26.75 9.30 16.31
C ASP A 1 -26.16 9.68 14.96
N LEU A 2 -25.20 10.62 14.97
CA LEU A 2 -24.51 11.12 13.77
C LEU A 2 -23.26 10.29 13.40
N HIS A 3 -23.08 9.11 13.98
CA HIS A 3 -21.87 8.29 13.78
C HIS A 3 -22.10 6.92 13.14
N SER A 4 -23.28 6.65 12.60
CA SER A 4 -23.53 5.45 11.81
C SER A 4 -23.52 5.74 10.31
N PHE A 5 -22.40 6.23 9.77
CA PHE A 5 -22.16 6.04 8.34
C PHE A 5 -22.00 4.54 8.09
N PRO A 6 -22.72 3.99 7.13
CA PRO A 6 -22.92 2.56 7.07
C PRO A 6 -21.66 1.85 6.57
N THR A 7 -20.88 1.28 7.48
CA THR A 7 -19.83 0.31 7.19
C THR A 7 -20.32 -0.78 6.21
N ARG A 8 -21.59 -1.17 6.30
CA ARG A 8 -22.24 -2.06 5.32
C ARG A 8 -22.19 -1.52 3.88
N ARG A 9 -22.38 -0.22 3.63
CA ARG A 9 -22.34 0.31 2.25
C ARG A 9 -20.94 0.28 1.66
N SER A 10 -19.90 0.44 2.46
CA SER A 10 -18.52 0.40 1.98
C SER A 10 -18.10 -1.04 1.66
N SER A 11 -18.44 -2.03 2.49
CA SER A 11 -18.20 -3.44 2.21
C SER A 11 -19.01 -3.95 1.01
N ASP A 12 -20.27 -3.54 0.87
CA ASP A 12 -21.11 -3.87 -0.29
C ASP A 12 -20.52 -3.32 -1.59
N LEU A 13 -19.93 -2.11 -1.55
CA LEU A 13 -19.22 -1.53 -2.70
C LEU A 13 -17.99 -2.36 -3.07
N VAL A 14 -17.20 -2.73 -2.09
CA VAL A 14 -16.01 -3.58 -2.28
C VAL A 14 -16.39 -4.90 -2.94
N GLU A 15 -17.45 -5.56 -2.48
CA GLU A 15 -17.94 -6.82 -3.04
C GLU A 15 -18.35 -6.70 -4.51
N ARG A 16 -19.09 -5.62 -4.84
CA ARG A 16 -19.72 -5.45 -6.18
C ARG A 16 -18.77 -4.97 -7.26
N LEU A 17 -17.71 -4.24 -6.90
CA LEU A 17 -16.77 -3.70 -7.89
C LEU A 17 -16.04 -4.83 -8.62
N GLN A 18 -16.10 -4.80 -9.96
CA GLN A 18 -15.41 -5.77 -10.82
C GLN A 18 -14.00 -5.30 -11.24
N THR A 19 -13.73 -4.01 -11.11
CA THR A 19 -12.44 -3.40 -11.44
C THR A 19 -11.37 -3.71 -10.39
N PRO A 20 -10.08 -3.56 -10.73
CA PRO A 20 -9.01 -3.51 -9.75
C PRO A 20 -9.32 -2.49 -8.64
N LEU A 21 -8.95 -2.81 -7.42
CA LEU A 21 -9.25 -1.99 -6.25
C LEU A 21 -7.99 -1.78 -5.40
N VAL A 22 -7.73 -0.53 -5.02
CA VAL A 22 -6.74 -0.17 -4.01
C VAL A 22 -7.48 0.34 -2.78
N LEU A 23 -7.23 -0.26 -1.63
CA LEU A 23 -7.83 0.10 -0.34
C LEU A 23 -6.75 0.63 0.60
N ASP A 24 -6.97 1.84 1.11
CA ASP A 24 -6.14 2.48 2.13
C ASP A 24 -7.02 3.11 3.22
N ALA A 25 -6.46 3.42 4.36
CA ALA A 25 -7.07 4.20 5.44
C ALA A 25 -8.50 3.73 5.78
N ASP A 26 -9.51 4.56 5.55
CA ASP A 26 -10.91 4.25 5.87
C ASP A 26 -11.46 3.07 5.06
N GLY A 27 -10.95 2.84 3.85
CA GLY A 27 -11.28 1.65 3.07
C GLY A 27 -10.81 0.36 3.77
N ILE A 28 -9.64 0.40 4.39
CA ILE A 28 -9.12 -0.72 5.20
C ILE A 28 -9.97 -0.91 6.46
N ASN A 29 -10.33 0.18 7.15
CA ASN A 29 -11.17 0.10 8.34
C ASN A 29 -12.54 -0.52 8.02
N ALA A 30 -13.15 -0.13 6.89
CA ALA A 30 -14.44 -0.65 6.45
C ALA A 30 -14.41 -2.16 6.17
N VAL A 31 -13.32 -2.69 5.60
CA VAL A 31 -13.20 -4.14 5.36
C VAL A 31 -12.73 -4.91 6.59
N ALA A 32 -12.06 -4.26 7.56
CA ALA A 32 -11.63 -4.92 8.80
C ALA A 32 -12.81 -5.40 9.65
N GLU A 33 -13.96 -4.72 9.58
CA GLU A 33 -15.20 -5.14 10.26
C GLU A 33 -15.89 -6.34 9.58
N HIS A 34 -15.64 -6.54 8.28
CA HIS A 34 -16.24 -7.56 7.44
C HIS A 34 -15.17 -8.18 6.55
N ILE A 35 -14.15 -8.78 7.15
CA ILE A 35 -12.95 -9.25 6.46
C ILE A 35 -13.24 -10.30 5.37
N ASP A 36 -14.29 -11.07 5.52
CA ASP A 36 -14.80 -12.07 4.57
C ASP A 36 -15.15 -11.46 3.20
N VAL A 37 -15.42 -10.15 3.13
CA VAL A 37 -15.66 -9.47 1.85
C VAL A 37 -14.46 -9.56 0.90
N LEU A 38 -13.24 -9.66 1.42
CA LEU A 38 -12.05 -9.85 0.60
C LEU A 38 -12.06 -11.22 -0.11
N ASP A 39 -12.63 -12.24 0.53
CA ASP A 39 -12.71 -13.59 -0.05
C ASP A 39 -13.68 -13.64 -1.24
N THR A 40 -14.70 -12.78 -1.27
CA THR A 40 -15.61 -12.65 -2.42
C THR A 40 -14.92 -12.06 -3.65
N ARG A 41 -13.75 -11.43 -3.45
CA ARG A 41 -12.95 -10.81 -4.51
C ARG A 41 -11.82 -11.69 -5.03
N ARG A 42 -11.71 -12.94 -4.60
CA ARG A 42 -10.68 -13.85 -5.11
C ARG A 42 -10.73 -13.92 -6.64
N GLY A 43 -9.55 -13.79 -7.26
CA GLY A 43 -9.42 -13.71 -8.72
C GLY A 43 -9.59 -12.30 -9.31
N ARG A 44 -9.99 -11.32 -8.49
CA ARG A 44 -10.00 -9.89 -8.85
C ARG A 44 -8.90 -9.17 -8.10
N LEU A 45 -8.14 -8.32 -8.78
CA LEU A 45 -7.04 -7.59 -8.14
C LEU A 45 -7.56 -6.68 -7.04
N THR A 46 -7.10 -6.94 -5.82
CA THR A 46 -7.32 -6.10 -4.64
C THR A 46 -5.97 -5.85 -3.98
N VAL A 47 -5.60 -4.59 -3.80
CA VAL A 47 -4.38 -4.16 -3.13
C VAL A 47 -4.78 -3.45 -1.84
N LEU A 48 -4.24 -3.88 -0.71
CA LEU A 48 -4.39 -3.20 0.58
C LEU A 48 -3.05 -2.61 0.99
N THR A 49 -3.06 -1.39 1.54
CA THR A 49 -1.85 -0.66 1.94
C THR A 49 -1.82 -0.32 3.43
N PRO A 50 -2.02 -1.31 4.35
CA PRO A 50 -2.08 -1.02 5.77
C PRO A 50 -0.73 -0.63 6.37
N HIS A 51 -0.73 0.30 7.33
CA HIS A 51 0.30 0.38 8.35
C HIS A 51 0.04 -0.67 9.45
N ASP A 52 0.97 -0.85 10.40
CA ASP A 52 0.87 -1.90 11.42
C ASP A 52 -0.43 -1.87 12.23
N GLY A 53 -0.92 -0.68 12.59
CA GLY A 53 -2.17 -0.53 13.32
C GLY A 53 -3.41 -0.95 12.51
N GLU A 54 -3.45 -0.63 11.21
CA GLU A 54 -4.49 -1.08 10.29
C GLU A 54 -4.39 -2.58 10.05
N PHE A 55 -3.18 -3.11 9.90
CA PHE A 55 -2.97 -4.53 9.71
C PHE A 55 -3.39 -5.34 10.96
N LEU A 56 -3.15 -4.81 12.15
CA LEU A 56 -3.65 -5.42 13.39
C LEU A 56 -5.19 -5.51 13.40
N ARG A 57 -5.89 -4.47 12.92
CA ARG A 57 -7.36 -4.49 12.79
C ARG A 57 -7.84 -5.52 11.75
N LEU A 58 -7.21 -5.56 10.56
CA LEU A 58 -7.49 -6.57 9.53
C LEU A 58 -7.31 -8.00 10.06
N ARG A 59 -6.35 -8.22 10.95
CA ARG A 59 -6.09 -9.51 11.60
C ARG A 59 -6.92 -9.74 12.86
N GLN A 60 -7.94 -8.92 13.11
CA GLN A 60 -8.83 -9.03 14.28
C GLN A 60 -8.04 -9.09 15.61
N GLY A 61 -7.04 -8.24 15.75
CA GLY A 61 -6.21 -8.11 16.96
C GLY A 61 -5.07 -9.14 17.10
N LYS A 62 -4.90 -10.05 16.13
CA LYS A 62 -3.76 -10.99 16.16
C LYS A 62 -2.45 -10.24 15.90
N ALA A 63 -1.51 -10.29 16.84
CA ALA A 63 -0.21 -9.63 16.74
C ALA A 63 0.55 -10.01 15.45
N ILE A 64 1.30 -9.06 14.89
CA ILE A 64 2.07 -9.28 13.67
C ILE A 64 3.22 -10.28 13.92
N GLY A 65 3.78 -10.25 15.13
CA GLY A 65 4.95 -11.05 15.47
C GLY A 65 6.26 -10.45 14.93
N PRO A 66 7.39 -11.12 15.17
CA PRO A 66 8.70 -10.63 14.73
C PRO A 66 8.91 -10.75 13.21
N ASP A 67 8.26 -11.71 12.58
CA ASP A 67 8.35 -11.97 11.14
C ASP A 67 7.19 -11.29 10.40
N ARG A 68 7.43 -10.03 10.00
CA ARG A 68 6.44 -9.21 9.28
C ARG A 68 6.15 -9.76 7.88
N GLU A 69 7.17 -10.34 7.23
CA GLU A 69 7.04 -10.91 5.89
C GLU A 69 6.14 -12.13 5.90
N ALA A 70 6.39 -13.09 6.80
CA ALA A 70 5.54 -14.26 6.94
C ALA A 70 4.10 -13.88 7.30
N ALA A 71 3.90 -12.87 8.16
CA ALA A 71 2.56 -12.40 8.52
C ALA A 71 1.83 -11.76 7.32
N ALA A 72 2.52 -10.94 6.53
CA ALA A 72 1.98 -10.32 5.32
C ALA A 72 1.63 -11.37 4.26
N LEU A 73 2.52 -12.31 4.03
CA LEU A 73 2.33 -13.39 3.06
C LEU A 73 1.16 -14.31 3.44
N ALA A 74 1.07 -14.70 4.72
CA ALA A 74 -0.04 -15.51 5.21
C ALA A 74 -1.39 -14.83 4.97
N PHE A 75 -1.49 -13.52 5.24
CA PHE A 75 -2.69 -12.73 5.00
C PHE A 75 -3.02 -12.64 3.50
N ALA A 76 -2.03 -12.32 2.67
CA ALA A 76 -2.21 -12.22 1.21
C ALA A 76 -2.75 -13.52 0.61
N ARG A 77 -2.20 -14.66 1.02
CA ARG A 77 -2.66 -16.01 0.61
C ARG A 77 -4.07 -16.32 1.12
N GLN A 78 -4.32 -16.03 2.41
CA GLN A 78 -5.61 -16.31 3.04
C GLN A 78 -6.75 -15.60 2.32
N HIS A 79 -6.56 -14.33 1.93
CA HIS A 79 -7.62 -13.50 1.35
C HIS A 79 -7.52 -13.30 -0.17
N GLY A 80 -6.48 -13.85 -0.83
CA GLY A 80 -6.30 -13.74 -2.28
C GLY A 80 -6.06 -12.31 -2.77
N CYS A 81 -5.38 -11.48 -1.96
CA CYS A 81 -5.11 -10.07 -2.23
C CYS A 81 -3.61 -9.76 -2.23
N VAL A 82 -3.23 -8.60 -2.76
CA VAL A 82 -1.89 -8.04 -2.59
C VAL A 82 -1.89 -7.20 -1.32
N LEU A 83 -0.92 -7.43 -0.45
CA LEU A 83 -0.74 -6.66 0.78
C LEU A 83 0.55 -5.86 0.73
N VAL A 84 0.45 -4.54 0.91
CA VAL A 84 1.58 -3.61 1.09
C VAL A 84 1.62 -3.20 2.56
N LEU A 85 2.37 -3.94 3.37
CA LEU A 85 2.52 -3.66 4.81
C LEU A 85 3.50 -2.52 5.01
N LYS A 86 2.95 -1.31 5.16
CA LYS A 86 3.73 -0.06 5.33
C LYS A 86 4.56 -0.07 6.62
N GLY A 87 5.76 0.51 6.57
CA GLY A 87 6.67 0.66 7.71
C GLY A 87 8.10 0.85 7.26
N HIS A 88 9.02 0.85 8.22
CA HIS A 88 10.43 0.70 7.87
C HIS A 88 10.60 -0.63 7.12
N ARG A 89 11.17 -0.57 5.88
CA ARG A 89 11.24 -1.72 4.97
C ARG A 89 9.85 -2.28 4.65
N THR A 90 9.04 -1.48 3.97
CA THR A 90 7.69 -1.85 3.51
C THR A 90 7.72 -3.19 2.75
N ILE A 91 6.83 -4.10 3.11
CA ILE A 91 6.74 -5.43 2.50
C ILE A 91 5.54 -5.46 1.56
N THR A 92 5.78 -5.85 0.31
CA THR A 92 4.71 -6.19 -0.64
C THR A 92 4.62 -7.70 -0.73
N ALA A 93 3.47 -8.27 -0.40
CA ALA A 93 3.21 -9.71 -0.45
C ALA A 93 2.10 -10.04 -1.44
N PHE A 94 2.33 -11.04 -2.29
CA PHE A 94 1.39 -11.54 -3.29
C PHE A 94 0.78 -12.88 -2.86
N PRO A 95 -0.47 -13.18 -3.27
CA PRO A 95 -1.15 -14.41 -2.84
C PRO A 95 -0.50 -15.69 -3.38
N ASP A 96 0.29 -15.61 -4.44
CA ASP A 96 1.03 -16.75 -5.01
C ASP A 96 2.33 -17.10 -4.27
N GLY A 97 2.75 -16.24 -3.33
CA GLY A 97 3.90 -16.49 -2.47
C GLY A 97 5.09 -15.57 -2.69
N GLU A 98 5.05 -14.73 -3.70
CA GLU A 98 6.12 -13.77 -3.98
C GLU A 98 6.05 -12.58 -3.00
N THR A 99 7.21 -12.15 -2.53
CA THR A 99 7.35 -11.00 -1.63
C THR A 99 8.45 -10.08 -2.11
N PHE A 100 8.28 -8.79 -1.82
CA PHE A 100 9.27 -7.75 -2.09
C PHE A 100 9.44 -6.89 -0.84
N GLU A 101 10.68 -6.70 -0.41
CA GLU A 101 11.03 -5.80 0.66
C GLU A 101 11.61 -4.51 0.07
N ASN A 102 11.03 -3.38 0.44
CA ASN A 102 11.46 -2.07 -0.02
C ASN A 102 12.64 -1.54 0.80
N THR A 103 13.62 -0.93 0.10
CA THR A 103 14.85 -0.39 0.70
C THR A 103 14.96 1.13 0.64
N THR A 104 14.00 1.81 0.01
CA THR A 104 13.95 3.28 -0.10
C THR A 104 13.03 3.90 0.95
N GLY A 105 13.19 5.18 1.17
CA GLY A 105 12.37 5.96 2.10
C GLY A 105 13.06 6.22 3.44
N ASN A 106 12.51 7.18 4.17
CA ASN A 106 13.08 7.68 5.42
C ASN A 106 11.97 8.00 6.45
N PRO A 107 12.32 8.18 7.73
CA PRO A 107 11.35 8.46 8.79
C PRO A 107 10.52 9.74 8.58
N GLY A 108 11.01 10.72 7.82
CA GLY A 108 10.29 11.95 7.50
C GLY A 108 8.99 11.72 6.72
N MET A 109 8.85 10.55 6.09
CA MET A 109 7.63 10.14 5.38
C MET A 109 6.50 9.68 6.30
N ALA A 110 6.74 9.50 7.60
CA ALA A 110 5.72 9.11 8.58
C ALA A 110 4.80 10.27 8.95
N LYS A 111 4.13 10.85 7.96
CA LYS A 111 3.23 12.00 8.06
C LYS A 111 1.90 11.71 7.34
N GLY A 112 0.82 12.32 7.84
CA GLY A 112 -0.50 12.23 7.18
C GLY A 112 -0.41 12.74 5.73
N GLY A 113 -0.98 11.98 4.79
CA GLY A 113 -0.94 12.27 3.35
C GLY A 113 0.11 11.48 2.56
N SER A 114 1.20 10.98 3.18
CA SER A 114 2.19 10.16 2.46
C SER A 114 1.59 8.85 1.94
N GLY A 115 0.66 8.24 2.70
CA GLY A 115 -0.07 7.04 2.28
C GLY A 115 -0.96 7.30 1.06
N ASP A 116 -1.63 8.46 1.01
CA ASP A 116 -2.49 8.85 -0.12
C ASP A 116 -1.67 8.94 -1.42
N VAL A 117 -0.44 9.49 -1.34
CA VAL A 117 0.47 9.53 -2.49
C VAL A 117 0.82 8.12 -2.95
N LEU A 118 1.15 7.20 -2.03
CA LEU A 118 1.46 5.81 -2.37
C LEU A 118 0.26 5.12 -3.05
N ALA A 119 -0.92 5.23 -2.47
CA ALA A 119 -2.15 4.63 -3.02
C ALA A 119 -2.44 5.18 -4.43
N GLY A 120 -2.26 6.48 -4.65
CA GLY A 120 -2.39 7.14 -5.95
C GLY A 120 -1.36 6.63 -6.97
N MET A 121 -0.10 6.44 -6.57
CA MET A 121 0.95 5.89 -7.44
C MET A 121 0.65 4.45 -7.85
N ILE A 122 0.24 3.60 -6.90
CA ILE A 122 -0.16 2.21 -7.20
C ILE A 122 -1.31 2.22 -8.22
N LEU A 123 -2.36 2.99 -7.95
CA LEU A 123 -3.53 3.09 -8.83
C LEU A 123 -3.14 3.59 -10.22
N SER A 124 -2.26 4.60 -10.31
CA SER A 124 -1.79 5.16 -11.58
C SER A 124 -1.04 4.13 -12.42
N LEU A 125 -0.09 3.39 -11.84
CA LEU A 125 0.66 2.36 -12.57
C LEU A 125 -0.22 1.20 -13.01
N LEU A 126 -1.14 0.76 -12.16
CA LEU A 126 -2.13 -0.26 -12.53
C LEU A 126 -3.05 0.23 -13.64
N GLY A 127 -3.52 1.49 -13.58
CA GLY A 127 -4.36 2.11 -14.60
C GLY A 127 -3.68 2.25 -15.97
N GLN A 128 -2.36 2.33 -16.00
CA GLN A 128 -1.54 2.32 -17.22
C GLN A 128 -1.35 0.89 -17.78
N GLY A 129 -1.92 -0.13 -17.17
CA GLY A 129 -1.82 -1.52 -17.61
C GLY A 129 -0.52 -2.23 -17.22
N ILE A 130 0.28 -1.65 -16.33
CA ILE A 130 1.49 -2.31 -15.82
C ILE A 130 1.06 -3.51 -14.96
N PRO A 131 1.62 -4.71 -15.21
CA PRO A 131 1.27 -5.90 -14.43
C PRO A 131 1.44 -5.68 -12.93
N PRO A 132 0.51 -6.15 -12.06
CA PRO A 132 0.52 -5.90 -10.61
C PRO A 132 1.85 -6.23 -9.93
N LYS A 133 2.51 -7.32 -10.34
CA LYS A 133 3.82 -7.73 -9.80
C LYS A 133 4.96 -6.77 -10.12
N LYS A 134 4.78 -5.91 -11.10
CA LYS A 134 5.70 -4.80 -11.39
C LYS A 134 5.17 -3.48 -10.82
N ALA A 135 3.90 -3.18 -11.07
CA ALA A 135 3.29 -1.91 -10.67
C ALA A 135 3.40 -1.64 -9.16
N VAL A 136 3.02 -2.62 -8.32
CA VAL A 136 2.93 -2.39 -6.88
C VAL A 136 4.31 -2.23 -6.24
N PRO A 137 5.30 -3.12 -6.43
CA PRO A 137 6.64 -2.92 -5.87
C PRO A 137 7.33 -1.68 -6.43
N SER A 138 7.16 -1.37 -7.73
CA SER A 138 7.75 -0.16 -8.31
C SER A 138 7.15 1.11 -7.72
N ALA A 139 5.83 1.15 -7.48
CA ALA A 139 5.20 2.28 -6.79
C ALA A 139 5.77 2.48 -5.38
N VAL A 140 5.93 1.41 -4.63
CA VAL A 140 6.49 1.45 -3.26
C VAL A 140 7.94 1.97 -3.29
N TRP A 141 8.75 1.45 -4.21
CA TRP A 141 10.14 1.87 -4.34
C TRP A 141 10.27 3.34 -4.77
N LEU A 142 9.54 3.75 -5.81
CA LEU A 142 9.54 5.13 -6.32
C LEU A 142 9.02 6.12 -5.27
N HIS A 143 7.99 5.74 -4.51
CA HIS A 143 7.46 6.53 -3.41
C HIS A 143 8.54 6.78 -2.35
N GLY A 144 9.27 5.74 -1.94
CA GLY A 144 10.39 5.86 -1.01
C GLY A 144 11.51 6.73 -1.58
N ALA A 145 11.93 6.49 -2.83
CA ALA A 145 12.99 7.27 -3.49
C ALA A 145 12.61 8.76 -3.63
N ALA A 146 11.36 9.08 -3.96
CA ALA A 146 10.85 10.45 -3.97
C ALA A 146 10.89 11.09 -2.57
N GLY A 147 10.59 10.31 -1.54
CA GLY A 147 10.71 10.74 -0.14
C GLY A 147 12.17 11.04 0.25
N ASP A 148 13.12 10.23 -0.22
CA ASP A 148 14.55 10.45 0.02
C ASP A 148 15.05 11.71 -0.67
N LEU A 149 14.61 12.00 -1.89
CA LEU A 149 14.91 13.26 -2.59
C LEU A 149 14.30 14.47 -1.86
N ALA A 150 13.08 14.36 -1.36
CA ALA A 150 12.44 15.40 -0.56
C ALA A 150 13.21 15.65 0.75
N ALA A 151 13.63 14.58 1.45
CA ALA A 151 14.42 14.69 2.67
C ALA A 151 15.80 15.30 2.41
N ALA A 152 16.44 15.02 1.27
CA ALA A 152 17.71 15.64 0.88
C ALA A 152 17.58 17.16 0.71
N SER A 153 16.41 17.65 0.28
CA SER A 153 16.15 19.08 0.04
C SER A 153 15.67 19.82 1.29
N PHE A 154 14.81 19.20 2.11
CA PHE A 154 14.09 19.86 3.22
C PHE A 154 14.42 19.27 4.59
N GLY A 155 15.21 18.18 4.65
CA GLY A 155 15.40 17.37 5.85
C GLY A 155 14.15 16.55 6.19
N GLU A 156 14.32 15.48 6.97
CA GLU A 156 13.22 14.59 7.38
C GLU A 156 12.13 15.31 8.19
N TYR A 157 12.51 16.31 8.98
CA TYR A 157 11.55 17.10 9.77
C TYR A 157 10.79 18.13 8.93
N GLY A 158 11.45 18.73 7.93
CA GLY A 158 10.88 19.80 7.11
C GLY A 158 10.03 19.33 5.95
N MET A 159 10.32 18.16 5.39
CA MET A 159 9.59 17.63 4.23
C MET A 159 8.10 17.41 4.50
N THR A 160 7.29 17.57 3.47
CA THR A 160 5.84 17.32 3.47
C THR A 160 5.47 16.28 2.41
N PRO A 161 4.23 15.70 2.46
CA PRO A 161 3.76 14.83 1.38
C PRO A 161 3.69 15.52 0.01
N SER A 162 3.49 16.85 -0.03
CA SER A 162 3.52 17.63 -1.26
C SER A 162 4.93 17.70 -1.85
N ASP A 163 5.97 17.80 -1.02
CA ASP A 163 7.35 17.77 -1.47
C ASP A 163 7.71 16.39 -2.03
N LEU A 164 7.26 15.32 -1.37
CA LEU A 164 7.40 13.96 -1.89
C LEU A 164 6.73 13.84 -3.28
N LEU A 165 5.48 14.29 -3.41
CA LEU A 165 4.74 14.25 -4.68
C LEU A 165 5.51 14.98 -5.80
N GLN A 166 6.08 16.15 -5.52
CA GLN A 166 6.85 16.93 -6.49
C GLN A 166 8.16 16.25 -6.91
N ASN A 167 8.71 15.37 -6.09
CA ASN A 167 9.95 14.63 -6.39
C ASN A 167 9.73 13.30 -7.14
N ILE A 168 8.47 12.85 -7.36
CA ILE A 168 8.17 11.63 -8.12
C ILE A 168 8.80 11.65 -9.53
N PRO A 169 8.68 12.73 -10.33
CA PRO A 169 9.31 12.76 -11.66
C PRO A 169 10.82 12.56 -11.62
N ALA A 170 11.50 13.16 -10.65
CA ALA A 170 12.95 13.01 -10.49
C ALA A 170 13.32 11.58 -10.05
N ALA A 171 12.54 10.95 -9.17
CA ALA A 171 12.72 9.56 -8.77
C ALA A 171 12.57 8.61 -9.98
N ILE A 172 11.58 8.84 -10.83
CA ILE A 172 11.37 8.05 -12.06
C ILE A 172 12.56 8.21 -13.01
N GLN A 173 13.03 9.45 -13.25
CA GLN A 173 14.19 9.70 -14.11
C GLN A 173 15.45 9.01 -13.58
N GLY A 174 15.68 9.08 -12.25
CA GLY A 174 16.77 8.37 -11.61
C GLY A 174 16.71 6.86 -11.84
N ALA A 175 15.54 6.26 -11.65
CA ALA A 175 15.34 4.82 -11.86
C ALA A 175 15.59 4.39 -13.31
N MET A 176 15.19 5.21 -14.29
CA MET A 176 15.40 4.92 -15.72
C MET A 176 16.86 5.07 -16.16
N SER A 177 17.71 5.72 -15.37
CA SER A 177 19.12 5.94 -15.70
C SER A 177 20.01 4.75 -15.30
N PHE A 178 19.47 3.76 -14.58
CA PHE A 178 20.18 2.51 -14.32
C PHE A 178 20.13 1.63 -15.57
N PRO A 179 21.29 1.10 -16.06
CA PRO A 179 21.28 0.13 -17.15
C PRO A 179 20.49 -1.10 -16.71
N VAL A 180 19.54 -1.50 -17.52
CA VAL A 180 18.81 -2.77 -17.36
C VAL A 180 19.71 -3.83 -18.03
N ASP A 181 20.44 -4.60 -17.21
CA ASP A 181 21.19 -5.77 -17.68
C ASP A 181 20.25 -6.90 -18.09
#